data_f72918b238d49a3ca69cc16061524ecc
#
_entry.id   f72918b238d49a3ca69cc16061524ecc
#
_cell.length_a   1.000
_cell.length_b   1.000
_cell.length_c   1.000
_cell.angle_alpha   90.00
_cell.angle_beta   90.00
_cell.angle_gamma   90.00
#
_symmetry.space_group_name_H-M   'P 1'
#
loop_
_entity.id
_entity.type
_entity.pdbx_description
1 polymer ?
#
loop_
_entity_poly.entity_id
_entity_poly.type
_entity_poly.pdbx_seq_one_letter_code
_entity_poly.pdbx_strand_id
1 'polypeptide(L)'
;MSIRGKTAIVGIGETPTDRLGSKPGEPRKSSAEYLSWALHLALADAGLTLKDLNGQGLGVTIPTAYPQPFWPEEVAEILGITPGFLFAGGTGGAGSVSLLGQMGAAIASGMIDLALAIGAAAPFAEHHGGGLQPGDMRDFEIPFGTMGANSKIAMVMRRHMHEYGTTLDHLGKIAVAGRYHASLNP
;
A
#
# COMPACT_ATOMS: atom_id res chain seq x y z
N MET A 1 4.45 19.31 -19.10
CA MET A 1 4.01 20.19 -17.99
C MET A 1 4.52 19.60 -16.70
N SER A 2 5.21 20.34 -15.82
CA SER A 2 5.70 19.81 -14.53
C SER A 2 4.60 19.96 -13.46
N ILE A 3 4.43 18.94 -12.60
CA ILE A 3 3.55 19.00 -11.41
C ILE A 3 4.30 19.56 -10.18
N ARG A 4 5.58 19.83 -10.32
CA ARG A 4 6.44 20.30 -9.22
C ARG A 4 5.89 21.61 -8.61
N GLY A 5 5.68 21.61 -7.29
CA GLY A 5 5.21 22.76 -6.54
C GLY A 5 3.73 23.10 -6.75
N LYS A 6 2.93 22.21 -7.38
CA LYS A 6 1.49 22.44 -7.62
C LYS A 6 0.59 21.72 -6.64
N THR A 7 1.12 20.81 -5.87
CA THR A 7 0.36 20.02 -4.89
C THR A 7 1.13 19.92 -3.58
N ALA A 8 0.42 19.74 -2.49
CA ALA A 8 0.98 19.53 -1.16
C ALA A 8 0.25 18.40 -0.44
N ILE A 9 0.93 17.71 0.44
CA ILE A 9 0.30 16.79 1.40
C ILE A 9 -0.15 17.66 2.58
N VAL A 10 -1.44 17.64 2.87
CA VAL A 10 -2.07 18.49 3.89
C VAL A 10 -2.46 17.73 5.15
N GLY A 11 -2.47 16.41 5.11
CA GLY A 11 -2.73 15.56 6.27
C GLY A 11 -2.23 14.14 6.07
N ILE A 12 -1.84 13.50 7.17
CA ILE A 12 -1.34 12.13 7.22
C ILE A 12 -2.08 11.38 8.32
N GLY A 13 -2.51 10.15 8.03
CA GLY A 13 -3.11 9.25 9.01
C GLY A 13 -2.49 7.87 8.92
N GLU A 14 -1.88 7.43 10.01
CA GLU A 14 -1.31 6.10 10.14
C GLU A 14 -1.87 5.44 11.41
N THR A 15 -2.38 4.22 11.27
CA THR A 15 -2.81 3.44 12.43
C THR A 15 -1.59 2.88 13.16
N PRO A 16 -1.65 2.73 14.50
CA PRO A 16 -0.59 2.03 15.21
C PRO A 16 -0.34 0.64 14.61
N THR A 17 0.92 0.24 14.55
CA THR A 17 1.28 -1.11 14.15
C THR A 17 0.86 -2.09 15.25
N ASP A 18 -0.01 -3.03 14.92
CA ASP A 18 -0.45 -4.07 15.84
C ASP A 18 -0.28 -5.47 15.23
N ARG A 19 -0.49 -6.48 16.06
CA ARG A 19 -0.46 -7.89 15.68
C ARG A 19 -1.79 -8.57 15.99
N LEU A 20 -2.87 -7.82 16.04
CA LEU A 20 -4.18 -8.35 16.36
C LEU A 20 -4.59 -9.46 15.41
N GLY A 21 -5.05 -10.56 15.97
CA GLY A 21 -5.42 -11.76 15.23
C GLY A 21 -4.25 -12.66 14.81
N SER A 22 -3.02 -12.36 15.22
CA SER A 22 -1.87 -13.24 14.97
C SER A 22 -1.93 -14.55 15.75
N LYS A 23 -2.68 -14.58 16.85
CA LYS A 23 -2.90 -15.78 17.67
C LYS A 23 -4.37 -16.20 17.66
N PRO A 24 -4.67 -17.50 17.83
CA PRO A 24 -6.05 -17.97 18.00
C PRO A 24 -6.76 -17.27 19.14
N GLY A 25 -7.99 -16.80 18.91
CA GLY A 25 -8.82 -16.14 19.92
C GLY A 25 -8.55 -14.64 20.13
N GLU A 26 -7.55 -14.05 19.48
CA GLU A 26 -7.36 -12.61 19.50
C GLU A 26 -8.43 -11.89 18.66
N PRO A 27 -8.86 -10.68 19.06
CA PRO A 27 -9.73 -9.86 18.23
C PRO A 27 -9.02 -9.54 16.92
N ARG A 28 -9.82 -9.45 15.85
CA ARG A 28 -9.31 -9.16 14.51
C ARG A 28 -10.01 -7.92 13.99
N LYS A 29 -9.23 -7.02 13.39
CA LYS A 29 -9.76 -5.90 12.63
C LYS A 29 -9.66 -6.22 11.15
N SER A 30 -10.70 -5.87 10.41
CA SER A 30 -10.73 -5.97 8.95
C SER A 30 -9.94 -4.82 8.30
N SER A 31 -9.62 -4.97 7.03
CA SER A 31 -9.06 -3.86 6.24
C SER A 31 -9.98 -2.64 6.24
N ALA A 32 -11.30 -2.83 6.23
CA ALA A 32 -12.28 -1.75 6.32
C ALA A 32 -12.16 -0.93 7.62
N GLU A 33 -11.96 -1.60 8.76
CA GLU A 33 -11.76 -0.91 10.05
C GLU A 33 -10.45 -0.11 10.07
N TYR A 34 -9.36 -0.66 9.52
CA TYR A 34 -8.10 0.06 9.41
C TYR A 34 -8.19 1.23 8.42
N LEU A 35 -8.87 1.07 7.27
CA LEU A 35 -9.12 2.16 6.32
C LEU A 35 -9.89 3.29 6.98
N SER A 36 -11.00 3.00 7.66
CA SER A 36 -11.81 4.00 8.35
C SER A 36 -11.01 4.71 9.44
N TRP A 37 -10.21 3.99 10.19
CA TRP A 37 -9.37 4.58 11.23
C TRP A 37 -8.30 5.49 10.64
N ALA A 38 -7.55 5.05 9.63
CA ALA A 38 -6.54 5.87 8.95
C ALA A 38 -7.14 7.13 8.32
N LEU A 39 -8.33 7.01 7.72
CA LEU A 39 -9.07 8.16 7.18
C LEU A 39 -9.36 9.20 8.26
N HIS A 40 -9.91 8.79 9.40
CA HIS A 40 -10.22 9.74 10.48
C HIS A 40 -8.98 10.45 11.02
N LEU A 41 -7.86 9.75 11.12
CA LEU A 41 -6.58 10.35 11.52
C LEU A 41 -6.09 11.37 10.49
N ALA A 42 -6.14 11.04 9.20
CA ALA A 42 -5.72 11.95 8.13
C ALA A 42 -6.61 13.20 8.05
N LEU A 43 -7.93 13.04 8.19
CA LEU A 43 -8.86 14.17 8.20
C LEU A 43 -8.64 15.08 9.41
N ALA A 44 -8.41 14.49 10.58
CA ALA A 44 -8.12 15.27 11.79
C ALA A 44 -6.82 16.05 11.65
N ASP A 45 -5.79 15.46 11.09
CA ASP A 45 -4.50 16.14 10.84
C ASP A 45 -4.64 17.28 9.81
N ALA A 46 -5.44 17.07 8.77
CA ALA A 46 -5.72 18.09 7.75
C ALA A 46 -6.72 19.18 8.19
N GLY A 47 -7.45 18.98 9.28
CA GLY A 47 -8.57 19.86 9.67
C GLY A 47 -9.77 19.77 8.72
N LEU A 48 -9.95 18.62 8.07
CA LEU A 48 -11.01 18.34 7.10
C LEU A 48 -12.06 17.38 7.66
N THR A 49 -13.17 17.27 6.94
CA THR A 49 -14.28 16.37 7.23
C THR A 49 -14.56 15.43 6.06
N LEU A 50 -15.34 14.37 6.28
CA LEU A 50 -15.77 13.47 5.21
C LEU A 50 -16.49 14.20 4.06
N LYS A 51 -17.21 15.28 4.35
CA LYS A 51 -17.94 16.04 3.34
C LYS A 51 -17.02 16.71 2.34
N ASP A 52 -15.82 17.07 2.76
CA ASP A 52 -14.83 17.73 1.90
C ASP A 52 -14.26 16.78 0.84
N LEU A 53 -14.42 15.47 1.02
CA LEU A 53 -14.00 14.44 0.06
C LEU A 53 -15.03 14.15 -1.05
N ASN A 54 -16.28 14.59 -0.90
CA ASN A 54 -17.30 14.37 -1.94
C ASN A 54 -17.01 15.19 -3.19
N GLY A 55 -17.08 14.53 -4.33
CA GLY A 55 -16.73 15.12 -5.63
C GLY A 55 -15.22 15.22 -5.87
N GLN A 56 -14.39 14.82 -4.91
CA GLN A 56 -12.93 14.91 -4.94
C GLN A 56 -12.28 13.58 -5.37
N GLY A 57 -10.96 13.49 -5.25
CA GLY A 57 -10.21 12.30 -5.66
C GLY A 57 -10.12 11.25 -4.56
N LEU A 58 -10.37 9.98 -4.92
CA LEU A 58 -10.05 8.83 -4.09
C LEU A 58 -9.07 7.93 -4.85
N GLY A 59 -7.87 7.79 -4.30
CA GLY A 59 -6.88 6.84 -4.75
C GLY A 59 -6.73 5.71 -3.73
N VAL A 60 -6.84 4.46 -4.21
CA VAL A 60 -6.76 3.28 -3.35
C VAL A 60 -5.62 2.38 -3.78
N THR A 61 -4.81 1.92 -2.82
CA THR A 61 -3.84 0.86 -3.10
C THR A 61 -4.56 -0.48 -3.21
N ILE A 62 -4.25 -1.23 -4.27
CA ILE A 62 -4.78 -2.58 -4.43
C ILE A 62 -3.99 -3.51 -3.54
N PRO A 63 -4.62 -4.24 -2.61
CA PRO A 63 -3.95 -5.27 -1.83
C PRO A 63 -3.38 -6.33 -2.76
N THR A 64 -2.10 -6.61 -2.68
CA THR A 64 -1.45 -7.62 -3.53
C THR A 64 -1.94 -9.04 -3.28
N ALA A 65 -2.49 -9.29 -2.11
CA ALA A 65 -3.00 -10.59 -1.68
C ALA A 65 -4.46 -10.84 -2.09
N TYR A 66 -5.22 -9.80 -2.40
CA TYR A 66 -6.64 -9.92 -2.73
C TYR A 66 -7.04 -8.89 -3.78
N PRO A 67 -6.74 -9.11 -5.07
CA PRO A 67 -7.21 -8.22 -6.12
C PRO A 67 -8.72 -8.38 -6.30
N GLN A 68 -9.49 -7.45 -5.77
CA GLN A 68 -10.92 -7.34 -6.04
C GLN A 68 -11.15 -6.38 -7.21
N PRO A 69 -11.92 -6.77 -8.22
CA PRO A 69 -12.15 -5.94 -9.40
C PRO A 69 -12.73 -4.56 -9.10
N PHE A 70 -13.59 -4.48 -8.08
CA PHE A 70 -14.28 -3.25 -7.66
C PHE A 70 -13.79 -2.70 -6.32
N TRP A 71 -12.56 -3.04 -5.93
CA TRP A 71 -12.02 -2.63 -4.64
C TRP A 71 -12.05 -1.12 -4.38
N PRO A 72 -11.73 -0.23 -5.33
CA PRO A 72 -11.83 1.20 -5.10
C PRO A 72 -13.24 1.69 -4.85
N GLU A 73 -14.23 1.13 -5.54
CA GLU A 73 -15.65 1.44 -5.38
C GLU A 73 -16.15 0.95 -4.02
N GLU A 74 -15.78 -0.27 -3.64
CA GLU A 74 -16.09 -0.82 -2.32
C GLU A 74 -15.49 0.04 -1.19
N VAL A 75 -14.25 0.51 -1.35
CA VAL A 75 -13.62 1.42 -0.39
C VAL A 75 -14.38 2.74 -0.31
N ALA A 76 -14.82 3.31 -1.42
CA ALA A 76 -15.64 4.52 -1.41
C ALA A 76 -16.95 4.31 -0.64
N GLU A 77 -17.60 3.16 -0.81
CA GLU A 77 -18.81 2.79 -0.08
C GLU A 77 -18.54 2.58 1.42
N ILE A 78 -17.49 1.83 1.77
CA ILE A 78 -17.05 1.62 3.15
C ILE A 78 -16.78 2.95 3.87
N LEU A 79 -16.14 3.89 3.18
CA LEU A 79 -15.79 5.18 3.74
C LEU A 79 -16.96 6.19 3.71
N GLY A 80 -18.06 5.87 3.04
CA GLY A 80 -19.23 6.73 2.92
C GLY A 80 -18.98 8.02 2.12
N ILE A 81 -18.12 7.97 1.10
CA ILE A 81 -17.79 9.10 0.25
C ILE A 81 -18.20 8.85 -1.20
N THR A 82 -18.49 9.92 -1.93
CA THR A 82 -18.82 9.87 -3.35
C THR A 82 -17.73 10.61 -4.14
N PRO A 83 -16.67 9.92 -4.59
CA PRO A 83 -15.57 10.56 -5.30
C PRO A 83 -15.98 11.02 -6.70
N GLY A 84 -15.46 12.15 -7.15
CA GLY A 84 -15.56 12.62 -8.53
C GLY A 84 -14.46 12.03 -9.43
N PHE A 85 -13.37 11.57 -8.83
CA PHE A 85 -12.27 10.90 -9.51
C PHE A 85 -11.80 9.70 -8.67
N LEU A 86 -11.78 8.54 -9.27
CA LEU A 86 -11.42 7.29 -8.61
C LEU A 86 -10.23 6.64 -9.31
N PHE A 87 -9.22 6.23 -8.56
CA PHE A 87 -8.02 5.58 -9.08
C PHE A 87 -7.55 4.44 -8.19
N ALA A 88 -7.20 3.34 -8.80
CA ALA A 88 -6.57 2.20 -8.13
C ALA A 88 -5.11 2.08 -8.54
N GLY A 89 -4.20 2.07 -7.57
CA GLY A 89 -2.77 1.92 -7.79
C GLY A 89 -2.25 0.56 -7.33
N GLY A 90 -1.59 -0.19 -8.23
CA GLY A 90 -1.11 -1.54 -7.96
C GLY A 90 0.25 -1.84 -8.55
N THR A 91 1.29 -1.07 -8.22
CA THR A 91 2.68 -1.34 -8.63
C THR A 91 3.48 -2.04 -7.53
N GLY A 92 2.87 -3.01 -6.84
CA GLY A 92 3.51 -3.71 -5.72
C GLY A 92 3.92 -2.74 -4.61
N GLY A 93 5.12 -2.88 -4.06
CA GLY A 93 5.64 -2.03 -2.99
C GLY A 93 5.77 -0.55 -3.31
N ALA A 94 5.78 -0.17 -4.59
CA ALA A 94 5.77 1.24 -5.02
C ALA A 94 4.37 1.83 -5.20
N GLY A 95 3.33 1.04 -4.94
CA GLY A 95 1.92 1.42 -5.19
C GLY A 95 1.51 2.71 -4.52
N SER A 96 1.83 2.88 -3.24
CA SER A 96 1.47 4.09 -2.48
C SER A 96 2.13 5.36 -3.04
N VAL A 97 3.40 5.29 -3.40
CA VAL A 97 4.12 6.44 -3.98
C VAL A 97 3.59 6.77 -5.37
N SER A 98 3.34 5.74 -6.19
CA SER A 98 2.72 5.90 -7.50
C SER A 98 1.34 6.56 -7.41
N LEU A 99 0.55 6.14 -6.43
CA LEU A 99 -0.78 6.68 -6.17
C LEU A 99 -0.73 8.19 -5.85
N LEU A 100 0.19 8.62 -4.98
CA LEU A 100 0.39 10.04 -4.70
C LEU A 100 0.74 10.84 -5.96
N GLY A 101 1.59 10.27 -6.83
CA GLY A 101 1.94 10.88 -8.11
C GLY A 101 0.73 11.07 -9.03
N GLN A 102 -0.15 10.06 -9.13
CA GLN A 102 -1.37 10.11 -9.94
C GLN A 102 -2.38 11.12 -9.40
N MET A 103 -2.61 11.12 -8.08
CA MET A 103 -3.48 12.10 -7.43
C MET A 103 -2.95 13.52 -7.61
N GLY A 104 -1.64 13.72 -7.44
CA GLY A 104 -1.00 15.01 -7.68
C GLY A 104 -1.12 15.49 -9.13
N ALA A 105 -1.08 14.58 -10.10
CA ALA A 105 -1.29 14.92 -11.51
C ALA A 105 -2.76 15.33 -11.77
N ALA A 106 -3.72 14.64 -11.17
CA ALA A 106 -5.14 14.99 -11.28
C ALA A 106 -5.45 16.37 -10.69
N ILE A 107 -4.88 16.69 -9.53
CA ILE A 107 -4.99 18.04 -8.92
C ILE A 107 -4.31 19.08 -9.83
N ALA A 108 -3.09 18.83 -10.27
CA ALA A 108 -2.35 19.79 -11.10
C ALA A 108 -2.98 20.05 -12.48
N SER A 109 -3.81 19.13 -12.97
CA SER A 109 -4.58 19.29 -14.22
C SER A 109 -5.94 19.97 -14.00
N GLY A 110 -6.36 20.22 -12.76
CA GLY A 110 -7.65 20.83 -12.45
C GLY A 110 -8.85 19.86 -12.52
N MET A 111 -8.60 18.54 -12.51
CA MET A 111 -9.68 17.54 -12.46
C MET A 111 -10.35 17.51 -11.09
N ILE A 112 -9.58 17.73 -10.05
CA ILE A 112 -9.97 17.75 -8.63
C ILE A 112 -9.12 18.77 -7.89
N ASP A 113 -9.55 19.22 -6.72
CA ASP A 113 -8.81 20.16 -5.87
C ASP A 113 -8.18 19.45 -4.67
N LEU A 114 -8.74 18.33 -4.26
CA LEU A 114 -8.32 17.52 -3.12
C LEU A 114 -8.29 16.05 -3.50
N ALA A 115 -7.42 15.26 -2.89
CA ALA A 115 -7.41 13.82 -3.04
C ALA A 115 -7.07 13.10 -1.74
N LEU A 116 -7.77 12.01 -1.47
CA LEU A 116 -7.39 11.02 -0.47
C LEU A 116 -6.62 9.88 -1.16
N ALA A 117 -5.41 9.60 -0.70
CA ALA A 117 -4.67 8.39 -1.08
C ALA A 117 -4.63 7.45 0.13
N ILE A 118 -5.26 6.28 0.02
CA ILE A 118 -5.45 5.38 1.16
C ILE A 118 -5.18 3.92 0.82
N GLY A 119 -4.78 3.15 1.82
CA GLY A 119 -4.63 1.71 1.73
C GLY A 119 -4.52 1.06 3.09
N ALA A 120 -5.03 -0.15 3.21
CA ALA A 120 -4.87 -0.98 4.39
C ALA A 120 -4.78 -2.46 4.01
N ALA A 121 -4.25 -3.25 4.94
CA ALA A 121 -4.23 -4.70 4.85
C ALA A 121 -4.37 -5.31 6.25
N ALA A 122 -5.20 -6.32 6.37
CA ALA A 122 -5.45 -7.05 7.61
C ALA A 122 -5.17 -8.56 7.41
N PRO A 123 -3.89 -8.97 7.24
CA PRO A 123 -3.53 -10.32 6.80
C PRO A 123 -3.94 -11.43 7.77
N PHE A 124 -4.20 -11.11 9.03
CA PHE A 124 -4.65 -12.09 10.02
C PHE A 124 -6.19 -12.18 10.14
N ALA A 125 -6.90 -11.17 9.69
CA ALA A 125 -8.37 -11.14 9.72
C ALA A 125 -8.99 -11.68 8.43
N GLU A 126 -8.36 -11.40 7.32
CA GLU A 126 -8.85 -11.73 5.99
C GLU A 126 -8.11 -12.96 5.47
N HIS A 127 -8.86 -13.93 4.96
CA HIS A 127 -8.27 -15.08 4.28
C HIS A 127 -7.69 -14.56 2.96
N HIS A 128 -6.46 -14.17 3.02
CA HIS A 128 -5.65 -14.03 1.82
C HIS A 128 -5.32 -15.47 1.36
N GLY A 129 -6.23 -16.08 0.67
CA GLY A 129 -5.84 -17.12 -0.25
C GLY A 129 -4.76 -16.46 -1.09
N GLY A 130 -3.50 -16.72 -0.78
CA GLY A 130 -2.36 -16.19 -1.52
C GLY A 130 -2.55 -16.56 -2.97
N GLY A 131 -3.39 -15.81 -3.63
CA GLY A 131 -3.89 -16.06 -4.94
C GLY A 131 -2.73 -15.91 -5.89
N LEU A 132 -2.06 -17.04 -6.07
CA LEU A 132 -1.27 -17.27 -7.25
C LEU A 132 -2.27 -17.19 -8.39
N GLN A 133 -2.45 -16.00 -8.93
CA GLN A 133 -3.26 -15.81 -10.13
C GLN A 133 -2.64 -16.73 -11.20
N PRO A 134 -3.38 -17.72 -11.74
CA PRO A 134 -2.89 -18.50 -12.85
C PRO A 134 -2.66 -17.56 -14.04
N GLY A 135 -1.64 -17.83 -14.80
CA GLY A 135 -1.31 -17.09 -16.01
C GLY A 135 0.05 -16.39 -15.99
N ASP A 136 0.54 -16.08 -17.16
CA ASP A 136 1.82 -15.43 -17.41
C ASP A 136 3.05 -16.25 -16.98
N MET A 137 4.14 -15.55 -16.69
CA MET A 137 5.41 -16.11 -16.21
C MET A 137 5.27 -16.98 -14.96
N ARG A 138 4.20 -16.81 -14.19
CA ARG A 138 3.97 -17.57 -12.97
C ARG A 138 3.79 -19.08 -13.20
N ASP A 139 3.18 -19.46 -14.30
CA ASP A 139 2.99 -20.87 -14.66
C ASP A 139 4.32 -21.59 -14.89
N PHE A 140 5.36 -20.84 -15.25
CA PHE A 140 6.72 -21.34 -15.44
C PHE A 140 7.61 -21.22 -14.20
N GLU A 141 7.26 -20.36 -13.26
CA GLU A 141 8.06 -20.07 -12.06
C GLU A 141 7.62 -20.86 -10.84
N ILE A 142 6.29 -20.97 -10.62
CA ILE A 142 5.70 -21.62 -9.45
C ILE A 142 6.09 -23.10 -9.34
N PRO A 143 6.08 -23.92 -10.41
CA PRO A 143 6.48 -25.32 -10.32
C PRO A 143 7.91 -25.52 -9.81
N PHE A 144 8.76 -24.50 -9.94
CA PHE A 144 10.14 -24.51 -9.45
C PHE A 144 10.31 -23.87 -8.06
N GLY A 145 9.20 -23.57 -7.36
CA GLY A 145 9.20 -23.00 -6.02
C GLY A 145 9.42 -21.49 -5.96
N THR A 146 9.39 -20.78 -7.09
CA THR A 146 9.52 -19.32 -7.11
C THR A 146 8.20 -18.66 -6.72
N MET A 147 8.09 -18.27 -5.46
CA MET A 147 6.88 -17.67 -4.90
C MET A 147 7.14 -16.25 -4.40
N GLY A 148 6.30 -15.30 -4.83
CA GLY A 148 6.36 -13.93 -4.40
C GLY A 148 7.60 -13.15 -4.84
N ALA A 149 7.70 -11.91 -4.39
CA ALA A 149 8.78 -10.99 -4.77
C ALA A 149 10.16 -11.43 -4.23
N ASN A 150 10.19 -11.97 -3.02
CA ASN A 150 11.45 -12.32 -2.35
C ASN A 150 12.25 -13.36 -3.12
N SER A 151 11.60 -14.40 -3.66
CA SER A 151 12.28 -15.42 -4.48
C SER A 151 12.92 -14.83 -5.73
N LYS A 152 12.21 -13.92 -6.41
CA LYS A 152 12.71 -13.25 -7.61
C LYS A 152 13.90 -12.33 -7.31
N ILE A 153 13.79 -11.53 -6.25
CA ILE A 153 14.86 -10.64 -5.79
C ILE A 153 16.08 -11.46 -5.34
N ALA A 154 15.88 -12.63 -4.72
CA ALA A 154 16.98 -13.51 -4.34
C ALA A 154 17.81 -13.98 -5.55
N MET A 155 17.17 -14.29 -6.68
CA MET A 155 17.89 -14.63 -7.91
C MET A 155 18.71 -13.44 -8.45
N VAL A 156 18.12 -12.25 -8.47
CA VAL A 156 18.83 -11.01 -8.86
C VAL A 156 20.02 -10.76 -7.93
N MET A 157 19.83 -10.94 -6.61
CA MET A 157 20.90 -10.79 -5.63
C MET A 157 22.02 -11.82 -5.83
N ARG A 158 21.69 -13.07 -6.13
CA ARG A 158 22.71 -14.09 -6.46
C ARG A 158 23.55 -13.69 -7.67
N ARG A 159 22.94 -13.11 -8.71
CA ARG A 159 23.66 -12.57 -9.85
C ARG A 159 24.58 -11.41 -9.45
N HIS A 160 24.07 -10.48 -8.64
CA HIS A 160 24.86 -9.35 -8.12
C HIS A 160 26.05 -9.83 -7.27
N MET A 161 25.87 -10.85 -6.42
CA MET A 161 26.94 -11.47 -5.65
C MET A 161 28.05 -12.04 -6.56
N HIS A 162 27.64 -12.68 -7.64
CA HIS A 162 28.57 -13.25 -8.62
C HIS A 162 29.37 -12.18 -9.37
N GLU A 163 28.72 -11.10 -9.78
CA GLU A 163 29.36 -10.06 -10.60
C GLU A 163 30.21 -9.09 -9.78
N TYR A 164 29.76 -8.76 -8.56
CA TYR A 164 30.35 -7.66 -7.76
C TYR A 164 30.95 -8.12 -6.43
N GLY A 165 30.94 -9.41 -6.12
CA GLY A 165 31.52 -9.93 -4.88
C GLY A 165 30.75 -9.57 -3.60
N THR A 166 29.50 -9.14 -3.70
CA THR A 166 28.65 -8.88 -2.55
C THR A 166 28.43 -10.16 -1.76
N THR A 167 28.54 -10.09 -0.43
CA THR A 167 28.44 -11.23 0.48
C THR A 167 27.18 -11.16 1.34
N LEU A 168 26.86 -12.27 2.02
CA LEU A 168 25.77 -12.30 3.02
C LEU A 168 26.02 -11.34 4.17
N ASP A 169 27.27 -11.05 4.53
CA ASP A 169 27.59 -10.08 5.57
C ASP A 169 27.17 -8.65 5.18
N HIS A 170 27.26 -8.31 3.89
CA HIS A 170 26.76 -7.02 3.41
C HIS A 170 25.24 -6.92 3.59
N LEU A 171 24.51 -7.99 3.28
CA LEU A 171 23.05 -8.05 3.52
C LEU A 171 22.73 -8.02 5.01
N GLY A 172 23.52 -8.72 5.83
CA GLY A 172 23.41 -8.71 7.30
C GLY A 172 23.52 -7.29 7.88
N LYS A 173 24.43 -6.46 7.37
CA LYS A 173 24.57 -5.06 7.79
C LYS A 173 23.30 -4.24 7.52
N ILE A 174 22.64 -4.47 6.39
CA ILE A 174 21.36 -3.81 6.07
C ILE A 174 20.28 -4.22 7.07
N ALA A 175 20.19 -5.52 7.37
CA ALA A 175 19.23 -6.03 8.35
C ALA A 175 19.46 -5.46 9.76
N VAL A 176 20.74 -5.37 10.20
CA VAL A 176 21.11 -4.78 11.49
C VAL A 176 20.73 -3.30 11.54
N ALA A 177 21.04 -2.53 10.49
CA ALA A 177 20.68 -1.12 10.41
C ALA A 177 19.16 -0.93 10.47
N GLY A 178 18.41 -1.72 9.68
CA GLY A 178 16.94 -1.69 9.68
C GLY A 178 16.37 -2.02 11.07
N ARG A 179 16.92 -3.03 11.76
CA ARG A 179 16.50 -3.38 13.13
C ARG A 179 16.80 -2.28 14.13
N TYR A 180 17.98 -1.67 14.01
CA TYR A 180 18.36 -0.54 14.87
C TYR A 180 17.37 0.62 14.72
N HIS A 181 17.08 1.05 13.49
CA HIS A 181 16.13 2.13 13.26
C HIS A 181 14.71 1.77 13.71
N ALA A 182 14.27 0.53 13.50
CA ALA A 182 12.97 0.08 13.99
C ALA A 182 12.86 0.11 15.52
N SER A 183 13.98 -0.09 16.26
CA SER A 183 13.98 -0.01 17.72
C SER A 183 13.84 1.42 18.26
N LEU A 184 14.02 2.43 17.41
CA LEU A 184 13.83 3.85 17.77
C LEU A 184 12.39 4.32 17.54
N ASN A 185 11.57 3.51 16.88
CA ASN A 185 10.16 3.80 16.65
C ASN A 185 9.33 3.27 17.83
N PRO A 186 8.53 4.11 18.52
CA PRO A 186 7.74 3.72 19.69
C PRO A 186 6.64 2.71 19.37
#